data_bc0b69071821bb8dbfdd627194e94bf1
#
_entry.id   bc0b69071821bb8dbfdd627194e94bf1
#
_cell.length_a   1.000
_cell.length_b   1.000
_cell.length_c   1.000
_cell.angle_alpha   90.00
_cell.angle_beta   90.00
_cell.angle_gamma   90.00
#
_symmetry.space_group_name_H-M   'P 1'
#
loop_
_entity.id
_entity.type
_entity.pdbx_description
1 polymer ?
#
loop_
_entity_poly.entity_id
_entity_poly.type
_entity_poly.pdbx_seq_one_letter_code
_entity_poly.pdbx_strand_id
1 'polypeptide(L)'
;MSARSVSSGISSRTEESADIPRIDTTAQEKPRRTADRARGTLVLIGGACTTRGRALGSFLDLTDARGGGRIIGITVASARESERAMEWLSVFHSCGATNVAIPTFDRRDDTRDAEIAEMIEGAAGVFLGGGDQVKLVASLSGTRTCAAMHALHQSGGVICGTSAGAAALSELTMAGGETDEEGKLVEQYIGPGLGFLGFNAIIDTHFSQRRRLQRLFLVVAANRELLGIGIDENTALVVRGHRGQVLGAGSVTFVDGRDTVRYDNTDEMEHGRQLTLSHLRVGIVGTRHVLDLRERELDELVTAASGKSAQGSVRRTV
;
A
#
# COMPACT_ATOMS: atom_id res chain seq x y z
N MET A 1 53.52 -7.17 51.24
CA MET A 1 52.38 -6.27 50.98
C MET A 1 51.79 -6.64 49.66
N SER A 2 50.62 -7.26 49.73
CA SER A 2 49.95 -7.96 48.62
C SER A 2 49.01 -7.01 47.87
N ALA A 3 49.21 -6.84 46.59
CA ALA A 3 48.29 -6.11 45.73
C ALA A 3 47.26 -7.10 45.14
N ARG A 4 45.97 -6.94 45.49
CA ARG A 4 44.86 -7.68 44.91
C ARG A 4 44.45 -7.04 43.57
N SER A 5 44.47 -7.80 42.49
CA SER A 5 43.91 -7.44 41.23
C SER A 5 42.39 -7.67 41.27
N VAL A 6 41.63 -6.63 40.94
CA VAL A 6 40.17 -6.70 40.73
C VAL A 6 39.94 -6.92 39.25
N SER A 7 39.47 -8.10 38.88
CA SER A 7 39.00 -8.38 37.52
C SER A 7 37.55 -7.89 37.38
N SER A 8 37.32 -6.87 36.58
CA SER A 8 36.03 -6.44 36.16
C SER A 8 35.53 -7.36 35.04
N GLY A 9 34.57 -8.23 35.38
CA GLY A 9 33.84 -9.02 34.37
C GLY A 9 32.94 -8.11 33.55
N ILE A 10 33.27 -7.91 32.29
CA ILE A 10 32.37 -7.32 31.29
C ILE A 10 31.45 -8.45 30.84
N SER A 11 30.20 -8.40 31.28
CA SER A 11 29.12 -9.24 30.77
C SER A 11 28.81 -8.81 29.34
N SER A 12 29.19 -9.63 28.36
CA SER A 12 28.75 -9.49 26.98
C SER A 12 27.24 -9.79 26.92
N ARG A 13 26.45 -8.74 26.86
CA ARG A 13 25.06 -8.92 26.36
C ARG A 13 25.16 -9.29 24.88
N THR A 14 24.77 -10.49 24.54
CA THR A 14 24.48 -10.90 23.18
C THR A 14 23.29 -10.09 22.72
N GLU A 15 23.51 -9.15 21.79
CA GLU A 15 22.45 -8.45 21.09
C GLU A 15 21.71 -9.49 20.22
N GLU A 16 20.42 -9.66 20.49
CA GLU A 16 19.52 -10.46 19.70
C GLU A 16 19.39 -9.81 18.30
N SER A 17 19.80 -10.55 17.27
CA SER A 17 19.64 -10.09 15.88
C SER A 17 18.15 -9.97 15.57
N ALA A 18 17.72 -8.82 15.07
CA ALA A 18 16.36 -8.61 14.60
C ALA A 18 16.12 -9.45 13.35
N ASP A 19 15.47 -10.61 13.51
CA ASP A 19 15.02 -11.47 12.43
C ASP A 19 13.89 -10.77 11.65
N ILE A 20 14.00 -10.70 10.32
CA ILE A 20 12.87 -10.34 9.47
C ILE A 20 11.89 -11.51 9.51
N PRO A 21 10.66 -11.34 10.05
CA PRO A 21 9.75 -12.46 10.22
C PRO A 21 9.37 -13.05 8.87
N ARG A 22 9.61 -14.35 8.71
CA ARG A 22 9.04 -15.14 7.62
C ARG A 22 7.57 -15.39 7.93
N ILE A 23 6.72 -15.10 6.95
CA ILE A 23 5.30 -15.37 7.07
C ILE A 23 5.09 -16.81 6.63
N ASP A 24 4.51 -17.63 7.50
CA ASP A 24 4.08 -18.98 7.14
C ASP A 24 2.85 -18.88 6.24
N THR A 25 3.10 -18.93 4.93
CA THR A 25 2.06 -18.88 3.89
C THR A 25 1.40 -20.25 3.66
N THR A 26 1.83 -21.31 4.35
CA THR A 26 1.30 -22.67 4.14
C THR A 26 -0.08 -22.91 4.74
N ALA A 27 -0.56 -22.02 5.62
CA ALA A 27 -1.85 -22.16 6.30
C ALA A 27 -3.05 -21.55 5.54
N GLN A 28 -2.85 -20.95 4.37
CA GLN A 28 -3.97 -20.44 3.58
C GLN A 28 -4.49 -21.51 2.62
N GLU A 29 -5.65 -22.08 2.95
CA GLU A 29 -6.44 -22.87 1.99
C GLU A 29 -6.58 -22.09 0.68
N LYS A 30 -6.26 -22.76 -0.46
CA LYS A 30 -6.50 -22.20 -1.81
C LYS A 30 -7.93 -21.67 -1.88
N PRO A 31 -8.15 -20.39 -2.16
CA PRO A 31 -9.49 -19.87 -2.32
C PRO A 31 -10.17 -20.66 -3.45
N ARG A 32 -11.29 -21.29 -3.15
CA ARG A 32 -12.16 -21.91 -4.14
C ARG A 32 -12.46 -20.87 -5.21
N ARG A 33 -12.28 -21.24 -6.49
CA ARG A 33 -12.67 -20.46 -7.67
C ARG A 33 -14.16 -20.09 -7.57
N THR A 34 -14.49 -19.09 -6.78
CA THR A 34 -15.79 -18.43 -6.87
C THR A 34 -15.67 -17.38 -7.96
N ALA A 35 -16.60 -17.46 -8.90
CA ALA A 35 -16.75 -16.58 -10.05
C ALA A 35 -16.39 -15.13 -9.72
N ASP A 36 -15.76 -14.47 -10.68
CA ASP A 36 -15.41 -13.05 -10.75
C ASP A 36 -16.69 -12.19 -10.58
N ARG A 37 -17.24 -12.17 -9.36
CA ARG A 37 -18.26 -11.20 -8.98
C ARG A 37 -17.54 -9.86 -8.94
N ALA A 38 -18.11 -8.88 -9.63
CA ALA A 38 -17.62 -7.53 -9.73
C ALA A 38 -17.25 -6.98 -8.33
N ARG A 39 -16.00 -7.15 -7.94
CA ARG A 39 -15.44 -6.48 -6.77
C ARG A 39 -15.40 -5.00 -7.06
N GLY A 40 -15.51 -4.17 -6.04
CA GLY A 40 -15.34 -2.72 -6.16
C GLY A 40 -13.97 -2.33 -6.70
N THR A 41 -13.73 -1.06 -6.71
CA THR A 41 -12.45 -0.50 -7.20
C THR A 41 -11.59 -0.03 -6.05
N LEU A 42 -10.30 -0.37 -6.06
CA LEU A 42 -9.31 0.24 -5.18
C LEU A 42 -8.57 1.35 -5.92
N VAL A 43 -8.33 2.46 -5.24
CA VAL A 43 -7.48 3.56 -5.72
C VAL A 43 -6.33 3.74 -4.74
N LEU A 44 -5.15 3.26 -5.10
CA LEU A 44 -3.97 3.22 -4.25
C LEU A 44 -3.04 4.37 -4.66
N ILE A 45 -2.93 5.43 -3.83
CA ILE A 45 -2.16 6.62 -4.16
C ILE A 45 -0.87 6.66 -3.36
N GLY A 46 0.26 6.90 -4.02
CA GLY A 46 1.59 6.91 -3.41
C GLY A 46 1.88 8.11 -2.50
N GLY A 47 0.92 8.98 -2.26
CA GLY A 47 1.05 10.17 -1.42
C GLY A 47 1.17 11.47 -2.23
N ALA A 48 1.30 12.60 -1.54
CA ALA A 48 1.46 13.95 -2.11
C ALA A 48 0.44 14.27 -3.23
N CYS A 49 -0.85 13.98 -2.98
CA CYS A 49 -1.92 14.25 -3.94
C CYS A 49 -2.09 15.74 -4.19
N THR A 50 -2.11 16.16 -5.44
CA THR A 50 -2.47 17.51 -5.81
C THR A 50 -3.96 17.58 -6.19
N THR A 51 -4.61 18.71 -5.90
CA THR A 51 -6.05 18.94 -6.19
C THR A 51 -6.38 18.85 -7.69
N ARG A 52 -5.40 19.09 -8.55
CA ARG A 52 -5.52 18.97 -10.01
C ARG A 52 -4.90 17.70 -10.56
N GLY A 53 -4.38 16.82 -9.66
CA GLY A 53 -3.71 15.60 -10.04
C GLY A 53 -4.69 14.51 -10.48
N ARG A 54 -4.28 13.72 -11.48
CA ARG A 54 -5.09 12.58 -11.97
C ARG A 54 -5.23 11.48 -10.93
N ALA A 55 -4.29 11.38 -9.97
CA ALA A 55 -4.33 10.38 -8.92
C ALA A 55 -5.57 10.55 -8.04
N LEU A 56 -5.77 11.74 -7.44
CA LEU A 56 -6.97 12.05 -6.65
C LEU A 56 -8.21 12.15 -7.56
N GLY A 57 -8.05 12.75 -8.75
CA GLY A 57 -9.11 12.88 -9.75
C GLY A 57 -9.78 11.55 -10.09
N SER A 58 -9.00 10.46 -10.21
CA SER A 58 -9.55 9.14 -10.51
C SER A 58 -10.53 8.63 -9.44
N PHE A 59 -10.26 8.89 -8.16
CA PHE A 59 -11.19 8.57 -7.07
C PHE A 59 -12.47 9.40 -7.16
N LEU A 60 -12.35 10.71 -7.41
CA LEU A 60 -13.50 11.61 -7.53
C LEU A 60 -14.40 11.25 -8.74
N ASP A 61 -13.78 10.85 -9.84
CA ASP A 61 -14.52 10.43 -11.04
C ASP A 61 -15.23 9.08 -10.83
N LEU A 62 -14.56 8.12 -10.19
CA LEU A 62 -15.12 6.80 -9.89
C LEU A 62 -16.26 6.82 -8.87
N THR A 63 -16.25 7.80 -7.97
CA THR A 63 -17.32 7.99 -6.97
C THR A 63 -18.40 8.95 -7.42
N ASP A 64 -18.30 9.52 -8.63
CA ASP A 64 -19.16 10.62 -9.07
C ASP A 64 -19.28 11.76 -8.04
N ALA A 65 -18.17 12.07 -7.39
CA ALA A 65 -18.11 13.00 -6.25
C ALA A 65 -18.62 14.42 -6.62
N ARG A 66 -18.42 14.83 -7.87
CA ARG A 66 -18.89 16.14 -8.38
C ARG A 66 -20.37 16.12 -8.74
N GLY A 67 -20.95 14.96 -9.02
CA GLY A 67 -22.38 14.73 -9.24
C GLY A 67 -23.18 14.42 -7.97
N GLY A 68 -22.52 14.47 -6.79
CA GLY A 68 -23.16 14.25 -5.49
C GLY A 68 -22.88 12.89 -4.85
N GLY A 69 -22.05 12.08 -5.44
CA GLY A 69 -21.61 10.81 -4.84
C GLY A 69 -21.00 11.02 -3.46
N ARG A 70 -21.51 10.30 -2.46
CA ARG A 70 -21.10 10.47 -1.05
C ARG A 70 -19.75 9.84 -0.80
N ILE A 71 -18.84 10.62 -0.18
CA ILE A 71 -17.53 10.17 0.26
C ILE A 71 -17.44 10.20 1.78
N ILE A 72 -16.96 9.12 2.39
CA ILE A 72 -16.60 9.06 3.81
C ILE A 72 -15.07 9.00 3.92
N GLY A 73 -14.47 9.98 4.61
CA GLY A 73 -13.04 10.03 4.87
C GLY A 73 -12.70 9.52 6.26
N ILE A 74 -11.58 8.82 6.39
CA ILE A 74 -11.03 8.33 7.67
C ILE A 74 -9.58 8.80 7.75
N THR A 75 -9.27 9.58 8.79
CA THR A 75 -7.95 10.21 8.97
C THR A 75 -7.23 9.77 10.24
N VAL A 76 -7.67 8.67 10.85
CA VAL A 76 -7.14 8.11 12.10
C VAL A 76 -5.64 7.74 12.05
N ALA A 77 -5.08 7.55 10.86
CA ALA A 77 -3.64 7.38 10.66
C ALA A 77 -2.83 8.59 11.16
N SER A 78 -3.41 9.78 11.15
CA SER A 78 -2.74 11.01 11.58
C SER A 78 -2.69 11.11 13.11
N ALA A 79 -1.57 11.64 13.63
CA ALA A 79 -1.49 12.05 15.05
C ALA A 79 -2.37 13.28 15.34
N ARG A 80 -2.67 14.09 14.31
CA ARG A 80 -3.53 15.28 14.37
C ARG A 80 -4.77 15.05 13.52
N GLU A 81 -5.61 14.11 13.95
CA GLU A 81 -6.72 13.58 13.15
C GLU A 81 -7.70 14.67 12.72
N SER A 82 -8.17 15.51 13.67
CA SER A 82 -9.15 16.57 13.38
C SER A 82 -8.64 17.63 12.42
N GLU A 83 -7.37 18.04 12.57
CA GLU A 83 -6.75 18.98 11.62
C GLU A 83 -6.66 18.37 10.22
N ARG A 84 -6.24 17.12 10.15
CA ARG A 84 -6.13 16.40 8.87
C ARG A 84 -7.50 16.18 8.22
N ALA A 85 -8.55 15.98 9.01
CA ALA A 85 -9.92 15.89 8.51
C ALA A 85 -10.35 17.22 7.85
N MET A 86 -10.10 18.34 8.51
CA MET A 86 -10.41 19.67 7.94
C MET A 86 -9.62 19.97 6.67
N GLU A 87 -8.33 19.64 6.64
CA GLU A 87 -7.51 19.80 5.44
C GLU A 87 -8.07 18.99 4.26
N TRP A 88 -8.42 17.72 4.47
CA TRP A 88 -8.99 16.88 3.42
C TRP A 88 -10.39 17.34 2.99
N LEU A 89 -11.23 17.81 3.91
CA LEU A 89 -12.52 18.42 3.55
C LEU A 89 -12.30 19.61 2.61
N SER A 90 -11.35 20.49 2.93
CA SER A 90 -11.00 21.63 2.07
C SER A 90 -10.50 21.18 0.70
N VAL A 91 -9.65 20.15 0.64
CA VAL A 91 -9.16 19.58 -0.62
C VAL A 91 -10.33 19.04 -1.45
N PHE A 92 -11.21 18.23 -0.89
CA PHE A 92 -12.36 17.67 -1.60
C PHE A 92 -13.31 18.76 -2.11
N HIS A 93 -13.64 19.73 -1.28
CA HIS A 93 -14.49 20.86 -1.69
C HIS A 93 -13.85 21.67 -2.82
N SER A 94 -12.54 21.94 -2.76
CA SER A 94 -11.81 22.63 -3.83
C SER A 94 -11.79 21.84 -5.16
N CYS A 95 -11.98 20.53 -5.08
CA CYS A 95 -12.12 19.63 -6.24
C CYS A 95 -13.57 19.52 -6.73
N GLY A 96 -14.54 20.18 -6.08
CA GLY A 96 -15.95 20.15 -6.42
C GLY A 96 -16.76 19.01 -5.81
N ALA A 97 -16.18 18.21 -4.89
CA ALA A 97 -16.90 17.20 -4.14
C ALA A 97 -17.56 17.84 -2.91
N THR A 98 -18.88 17.92 -2.86
CA THR A 98 -19.62 18.62 -1.79
C THR A 98 -20.26 17.67 -0.78
N ASN A 99 -20.49 16.41 -1.15
CA ASN A 99 -21.09 15.40 -0.27
C ASN A 99 -19.99 14.56 0.39
N VAL A 100 -19.22 15.19 1.29
CA VAL A 100 -18.07 14.57 1.97
C VAL A 100 -18.23 14.70 3.47
N ALA A 101 -18.05 13.62 4.19
CA ALA A 101 -17.96 13.61 5.64
C ALA A 101 -16.65 12.92 6.09
N ILE A 102 -15.95 13.55 7.04
CA ILE A 102 -14.71 12.98 7.61
C ILE A 102 -14.85 13.00 9.14
N PRO A 103 -15.52 11.98 9.70
CA PRO A 103 -15.68 11.86 11.15
C PRO A 103 -14.34 11.50 11.81
N THR A 104 -14.15 11.95 13.05
CA THR A 104 -13.08 11.42 13.90
C THR A 104 -13.43 10.02 14.37
N PHE A 105 -12.44 9.17 14.49
CA PHE A 105 -12.59 7.76 14.85
C PHE A 105 -11.95 7.46 16.22
N ASP A 106 -12.71 6.83 17.12
CA ASP A 106 -12.16 6.21 18.32
C ASP A 106 -12.62 4.75 18.39
N ARG A 107 -11.67 3.82 18.25
CA ARG A 107 -11.92 2.38 18.32
C ARG A 107 -12.60 1.94 19.62
N ARG A 108 -12.41 2.67 20.71
CA ARG A 108 -12.95 2.33 22.04
C ARG A 108 -14.39 2.82 22.23
N ASP A 109 -14.89 3.61 21.29
CA ASP A 109 -16.27 4.11 21.27
C ASP A 109 -17.10 3.28 20.28
N ASP A 110 -17.79 2.25 20.82
CA ASP A 110 -18.64 1.36 20.01
C ASP A 110 -19.79 2.11 19.32
N THR A 111 -20.29 3.18 19.94
CA THR A 111 -21.35 4.01 19.35
C THR A 111 -20.80 4.74 18.14
N ARG A 112 -19.63 5.32 18.28
CA ARG A 112 -18.97 6.05 17.19
C ARG A 112 -18.58 5.15 16.03
N ASP A 113 -18.10 3.93 16.31
CA ASP A 113 -17.80 2.93 15.30
C ASP A 113 -19.08 2.53 14.52
N ALA A 114 -20.20 2.34 15.21
CA ALA A 114 -21.49 2.02 14.58
C ALA A 114 -21.99 3.17 13.69
N GLU A 115 -21.93 4.43 14.17
CA GLU A 115 -22.32 5.62 13.39
C GLU A 115 -21.51 5.73 12.09
N ILE A 116 -20.18 5.52 12.15
CA ILE A 116 -19.33 5.59 10.96
C ILE A 116 -19.64 4.44 10.01
N ALA A 117 -19.88 3.25 10.51
CA ALA A 117 -20.31 2.11 9.70
C ALA A 117 -21.60 2.42 8.92
N GLU A 118 -22.61 2.99 9.61
CA GLU A 118 -23.87 3.43 8.96
C GLU A 118 -23.64 4.54 7.94
N MET A 119 -22.71 5.47 8.20
CA MET A 119 -22.34 6.50 7.21
C MET A 119 -21.74 5.91 5.92
N ILE A 120 -21.02 4.79 6.03
CA ILE A 120 -20.42 4.08 4.89
C ILE A 120 -21.49 3.33 4.09
N GLU A 121 -22.57 2.88 4.72
CA GLU A 121 -23.69 2.30 4.02
C GLU A 121 -24.30 3.31 3.04
N GLY A 122 -24.34 2.94 1.76
CA GLY A 122 -24.80 3.83 0.69
C GLY A 122 -23.81 4.95 0.29
N ALA A 123 -22.59 4.97 0.79
CA ALA A 123 -21.53 5.82 0.26
C ALA A 123 -21.10 5.33 -1.14
N ALA A 124 -20.65 6.25 -2.00
CA ALA A 124 -20.02 5.92 -3.27
C ALA A 124 -18.57 5.46 -3.08
N GLY A 125 -17.92 5.97 -2.03
CA GLY A 125 -16.56 5.57 -1.71
C GLY A 125 -16.08 5.98 -0.32
N VAL A 126 -15.02 5.29 0.13
CA VAL A 126 -14.28 5.60 1.36
C VAL A 126 -12.86 6.03 1.01
N PHE A 127 -12.40 7.08 1.69
CA PHE A 127 -11.05 7.62 1.56
C PHE A 127 -10.26 7.43 2.86
N LEU A 128 -9.09 6.78 2.77
CA LEU A 128 -8.16 6.60 3.88
C LEU A 128 -6.99 7.59 3.74
N GLY A 129 -6.85 8.49 4.71
CA GLY A 129 -5.77 9.48 4.75
C GLY A 129 -4.41 8.88 5.07
N GLY A 130 -3.36 9.69 4.84
CA GLY A 130 -1.99 9.35 5.21
C GLY A 130 -1.68 9.55 6.68
N GLY A 131 -0.52 9.02 7.11
CA GLY A 131 -0.01 9.08 8.47
C GLY A 131 0.79 7.82 8.80
N ASP A 132 0.44 7.17 9.89
CA ASP A 132 0.99 5.89 10.35
C ASP A 132 0.06 4.73 9.98
N GLN A 133 0.53 3.84 9.10
CA GLN A 133 -0.26 2.69 8.64
C GLN A 133 -0.49 1.66 9.76
N VAL A 134 0.43 1.52 10.72
CA VAL A 134 0.26 0.61 11.86
C VAL A 134 -0.89 1.10 12.74
N LYS A 135 -0.90 2.41 13.03
CA LYS A 135 -2.00 3.05 13.76
C LYS A 135 -3.33 2.88 13.03
N LEU A 136 -3.35 3.07 11.70
CA LEU A 136 -4.55 2.92 10.88
C LEU A 136 -5.10 1.49 10.96
N VAL A 137 -4.25 0.49 10.72
CA VAL A 137 -4.64 -0.92 10.78
C VAL A 137 -5.10 -1.29 12.19
N ALA A 138 -4.34 -0.92 13.22
CA ALA A 138 -4.70 -1.19 14.61
C ALA A 138 -6.03 -0.55 15.03
N SER A 139 -6.35 0.64 14.49
CA SER A 139 -7.60 1.32 14.77
C SER A 139 -8.81 0.65 14.09
N LEU A 140 -8.66 0.21 12.84
CA LEU A 140 -9.77 -0.27 12.02
C LEU A 140 -10.00 -1.79 12.10
N SER A 141 -8.94 -2.59 12.33
CA SER A 141 -9.08 -4.05 12.31
C SER A 141 -10.10 -4.55 13.34
N GLY A 142 -11.04 -5.37 12.87
CA GLY A 142 -12.09 -5.97 13.73
C GLY A 142 -13.24 -5.03 14.12
N THR A 143 -13.31 -3.81 13.57
CA THR A 143 -14.39 -2.85 13.82
C THR A 143 -15.54 -2.99 12.84
N ARG A 144 -16.70 -2.45 13.16
CA ARG A 144 -17.88 -2.36 12.28
C ARG A 144 -17.58 -1.48 11.07
N THR A 145 -16.84 -0.40 11.27
CA THR A 145 -16.35 0.49 10.20
C THR A 145 -15.56 -0.30 9.16
N CYS A 146 -14.61 -1.14 9.58
CA CYS A 146 -13.83 -1.97 8.65
C CYS A 146 -14.73 -2.99 7.90
N ALA A 147 -15.66 -3.62 8.61
CA ALA A 147 -16.62 -4.53 7.99
C ALA A 147 -17.52 -3.83 6.96
N ALA A 148 -18.01 -2.61 7.25
CA ALA A 148 -18.79 -1.80 6.32
C ALA A 148 -17.97 -1.40 5.08
N MET A 149 -16.67 -1.07 5.23
CA MET A 149 -15.77 -0.81 4.11
C MET A 149 -15.62 -2.03 3.20
N HIS A 150 -15.45 -3.23 3.77
CA HIS A 150 -15.40 -4.47 2.99
C HIS A 150 -16.73 -4.74 2.27
N ALA A 151 -17.87 -4.55 2.94
CA ALA A 151 -19.19 -4.70 2.34
C ALA A 151 -19.41 -3.71 1.18
N LEU A 152 -19.03 -2.45 1.35
CA LEU A 152 -19.07 -1.44 0.30
C LEU A 152 -18.23 -1.87 -0.90
N HIS A 153 -16.98 -2.30 -0.68
CA HIS A 153 -16.11 -2.78 -1.76
C HIS A 153 -16.67 -4.02 -2.45
N GLN A 154 -17.24 -4.97 -1.71
CA GLN A 154 -17.87 -6.16 -2.28
C GLN A 154 -19.12 -5.85 -3.11
N SER A 155 -19.84 -4.76 -2.79
CA SER A 155 -21.02 -4.30 -3.52
C SER A 155 -20.70 -3.41 -4.74
N GLY A 156 -19.40 -3.16 -5.02
CA GLY A 156 -18.98 -2.37 -6.19
C GLY A 156 -18.50 -0.96 -5.86
N GLY A 157 -18.52 -0.54 -4.58
CA GLY A 157 -18.04 0.78 -4.15
C GLY A 157 -16.53 0.94 -4.25
N VAL A 158 -16.06 2.17 -4.05
CA VAL A 158 -14.65 2.55 -4.23
C VAL A 158 -13.96 2.74 -2.89
N ILE A 159 -12.83 2.06 -2.69
CA ILE A 159 -11.95 2.32 -1.53
C ILE A 159 -10.68 2.99 -2.04
N CYS A 160 -10.41 4.19 -1.54
CA CYS A 160 -9.20 4.95 -1.86
C CYS A 160 -8.31 5.06 -0.65
N GLY A 161 -7.02 4.85 -0.82
CA GLY A 161 -6.02 5.13 0.21
C GLY A 161 -4.88 5.98 -0.36
N THR A 162 -4.37 6.92 0.45
CA THR A 162 -3.17 7.69 0.10
C THR A 162 -2.08 7.49 1.12
N SER A 163 -0.82 7.31 0.67
CA SER A 163 0.34 7.08 1.55
C SER A 163 0.08 5.91 2.51
N ALA A 164 0.11 6.11 3.82
CA ALA A 164 -0.21 5.08 4.82
C ALA A 164 -1.59 4.43 4.58
N GLY A 165 -2.59 5.20 4.12
CA GLY A 165 -3.90 4.67 3.75
C GLY A 165 -3.84 3.69 2.58
N ALA A 166 -2.97 3.92 1.60
CA ALA A 166 -2.77 2.97 0.50
C ALA A 166 -2.00 1.72 0.97
N ALA A 167 -0.95 1.91 1.76
CA ALA A 167 -0.15 0.81 2.30
C ALA A 167 -0.97 -0.14 3.18
N ALA A 168 -1.94 0.39 3.93
CA ALA A 168 -2.81 -0.40 4.80
C ALA A 168 -3.83 -1.28 4.05
N LEU A 169 -4.11 -1.01 2.76
CA LEU A 169 -5.13 -1.76 1.99
C LEU A 169 -4.66 -3.12 1.48
N SER A 170 -3.37 -3.42 1.51
CA SER A 170 -2.83 -4.76 1.21
C SER A 170 -3.08 -5.75 2.35
N GLU A 171 -2.81 -7.02 2.12
CA GLU A 171 -2.89 -8.08 3.14
C GLU A 171 -1.82 -7.91 4.22
N LEU A 172 -0.66 -7.42 3.79
CA LEU A 172 0.48 -7.16 4.64
C LEU A 172 0.94 -5.72 4.45
N THR A 173 1.39 -5.08 5.53
CA THR A 173 1.93 -3.73 5.48
C THR A 173 3.29 -3.66 6.15
N MET A 174 4.15 -2.75 5.67
CA MET A 174 5.41 -2.47 6.35
C MET A 174 5.13 -1.67 7.61
N ALA A 175 5.44 -2.27 8.76
CA ALA A 175 5.16 -1.71 10.09
C ALA A 175 6.41 -1.05 10.70
N GLY A 176 7.10 -0.23 9.96
CA GLY A 176 8.38 0.34 10.31
C GLY A 176 9.40 0.13 9.20
N GLY A 177 10.62 0.56 9.43
CA GLY A 177 11.70 0.46 8.46
C GLY A 177 12.02 1.80 7.85
N GLU A 178 13.19 2.28 8.21
CA GLU A 178 13.82 3.45 7.63
C GLU A 178 15.17 3.04 7.06
N THR A 179 15.54 3.68 5.98
CA THR A 179 16.93 3.67 5.52
C THR A 179 17.63 4.90 6.08
N ASP A 180 18.86 4.73 6.54
CA ASP A 180 19.72 5.87 6.90
C ASP A 180 20.03 6.75 5.68
N GLU A 181 20.79 7.83 5.88
CA GLU A 181 21.18 8.78 4.83
C GLU A 181 22.02 8.12 3.72
N GLU A 182 22.72 7.02 4.02
CA GLU A 182 23.49 6.23 3.07
C GLU A 182 22.65 5.18 2.34
N GLY A 183 21.35 5.06 2.66
CA GLY A 183 20.45 4.10 2.05
C GLY A 183 20.51 2.69 2.64
N LYS A 184 21.15 2.51 3.80
CA LYS A 184 21.12 1.27 4.55
C LYS A 184 19.78 1.11 5.24
N LEU A 185 19.20 -0.09 5.16
CA LEU A 185 18.02 -0.44 5.92
C LEU A 185 18.40 -0.56 7.40
N VAL A 186 17.75 0.26 8.25
CA VAL A 186 17.98 0.27 9.69
C VAL A 186 17.09 -0.76 10.37
N GLU A 187 15.83 -0.84 9.95
CA GLU A 187 14.86 -1.76 10.54
C GLU A 187 13.69 -2.00 9.57
N GLN A 188 13.17 -3.22 9.49
CA GLN A 188 12.02 -3.54 8.64
C GLN A 188 11.10 -4.56 9.31
N TYR A 189 9.92 -4.11 9.72
CA TYR A 189 8.87 -4.95 10.24
C TYR A 189 7.73 -5.10 9.22
N ILE A 190 7.12 -6.27 9.20
CA ILE A 190 5.91 -6.57 8.42
C ILE A 190 4.81 -6.95 9.40
N GLY A 191 3.64 -6.36 9.21
CA GLY A 191 2.45 -6.65 9.98
C GLY A 191 1.23 -6.88 9.09
N PRO A 192 0.08 -7.23 9.66
CA PRO A 192 -1.16 -7.36 8.91
C PRO A 192 -1.57 -6.03 8.31
N GLY A 193 -2.24 -6.09 7.16
CA GLY A 193 -2.97 -4.98 6.56
C GLY A 193 -4.49 -5.16 6.71
N LEU A 194 -5.27 -4.43 5.94
CA LEU A 194 -6.73 -4.51 5.96
C LEU A 194 -7.32 -5.52 4.95
N GLY A 195 -6.48 -6.11 4.07
CA GLY A 195 -6.84 -7.25 3.22
C GLY A 195 -7.82 -6.95 2.09
N PHE A 196 -7.71 -5.80 1.42
CA PHE A 196 -8.61 -5.43 0.32
C PHE A 196 -8.17 -5.96 -1.05
N LEU A 197 -6.87 -6.17 -1.28
CA LEU A 197 -6.36 -6.62 -2.58
C LEU A 197 -6.78 -8.05 -2.93
N GLY A 198 -6.86 -8.95 -1.96
CA GLY A 198 -7.27 -10.35 -2.13
C GLY A 198 -6.21 -11.23 -2.79
N PHE A 199 -4.94 -10.83 -2.77
CA PHE A 199 -3.76 -11.61 -3.16
C PHE A 199 -2.53 -11.14 -2.39
N ASN A 200 -1.52 -11.98 -2.29
CA ASN A 200 -0.31 -11.69 -1.51
C ASN A 200 0.48 -10.53 -2.12
N ALA A 201 0.30 -9.34 -1.57
CA ALA A 201 1.04 -8.15 -1.97
C ALA A 201 1.39 -7.27 -0.78
N ILE A 202 2.41 -6.45 -0.95
CA ILE A 202 2.80 -5.40 -0.02
C ILE A 202 2.98 -4.10 -0.80
N ILE A 203 2.39 -3.02 -0.27
CA ILE A 203 2.43 -1.70 -0.91
C ILE A 203 3.40 -0.80 -0.18
N ASP A 204 4.29 -0.16 -0.94
CA ASP A 204 5.13 0.93 -0.49
C ASP A 204 4.80 2.22 -1.24
N THR A 205 4.85 3.35 -0.55
CA THR A 205 4.40 4.66 -1.06
C THR A 205 5.51 5.69 -0.97
N HIS A 206 5.36 6.86 -1.63
CA HIS A 206 6.46 7.84 -1.78
C HIS A 206 7.74 7.16 -2.32
N PHE A 207 7.58 6.24 -3.25
CA PHE A 207 8.54 5.18 -3.48
C PHE A 207 9.87 5.70 -4.00
N SER A 208 9.91 6.31 -5.18
CA SER A 208 11.14 6.88 -5.73
C SER A 208 11.60 8.13 -4.98
N GLN A 209 10.65 8.93 -4.46
CA GLN A 209 10.95 10.17 -3.73
C GLN A 209 11.72 9.90 -2.43
N ARG A 210 11.46 8.76 -1.78
CA ARG A 210 12.16 8.35 -0.56
C ARG A 210 13.18 7.22 -0.79
N ARG A 211 13.53 6.93 -2.05
CA ARG A 211 14.54 5.91 -2.44
C ARG A 211 14.28 4.53 -1.83
N ARG A 212 13.03 4.08 -1.81
CA ARG A 212 12.57 2.91 -1.07
C ARG A 212 12.78 1.55 -1.76
N LEU A 213 13.49 1.53 -2.89
CA LEU A 213 13.71 0.33 -3.70
C LEU A 213 14.36 -0.82 -2.91
N GLN A 214 15.42 -0.50 -2.14
CA GLN A 214 16.16 -1.52 -1.41
C GLN A 214 15.30 -2.21 -0.35
N ARG A 215 14.50 -1.45 0.41
CA ARG A 215 13.64 -2.06 1.44
C ARG A 215 12.55 -2.94 0.84
N LEU A 216 12.00 -2.58 -0.32
CA LEU A 216 11.03 -3.42 -1.01
C LEU A 216 11.68 -4.71 -1.52
N PHE A 217 12.92 -4.65 -2.03
CA PHE A 217 13.69 -5.82 -2.42
C PHE A 217 13.93 -6.78 -1.25
N LEU A 218 14.32 -6.25 -0.09
CA LEU A 218 14.51 -7.05 1.12
C LEU A 218 13.26 -7.81 1.52
N VAL A 219 12.14 -7.09 1.60
CA VAL A 219 10.85 -7.68 2.00
C VAL A 219 10.41 -8.77 1.03
N VAL A 220 10.52 -8.52 -0.28
CA VAL A 220 10.14 -9.50 -1.30
C VAL A 220 11.12 -10.69 -1.33
N ALA A 221 12.42 -10.45 -1.15
CA ALA A 221 13.41 -11.52 -1.10
C ALA A 221 13.22 -12.46 0.10
N ALA A 222 12.81 -11.90 1.24
CA ALA A 222 12.47 -12.69 2.43
C ALA A 222 11.12 -13.43 2.27
N ASN A 223 10.21 -12.89 1.47
CA ASN A 223 8.85 -13.40 1.28
C ASN A 223 8.52 -13.50 -0.22
N ARG A 224 9.08 -14.49 -0.92
CA ARG A 224 9.08 -14.60 -2.39
C ARG A 224 7.69 -14.65 -3.03
N GLU A 225 6.69 -15.10 -2.28
CA GLU A 225 5.30 -15.16 -2.76
C GLU A 225 4.63 -13.79 -2.79
N LEU A 226 5.20 -12.78 -2.10
CA LEU A 226 4.68 -11.43 -2.14
C LEU A 226 4.97 -10.75 -3.48
N LEU A 227 3.98 -9.99 -3.96
CA LEU A 227 4.19 -8.98 -4.98
C LEU A 227 4.51 -7.65 -4.28
N GLY A 228 5.71 -7.14 -4.46
CA GLY A 228 6.08 -5.79 -4.02
C GLY A 228 5.51 -4.75 -4.97
N ILE A 229 4.82 -3.73 -4.44
CA ILE A 229 4.22 -2.64 -5.21
C ILE A 229 4.71 -1.31 -4.65
N GLY A 230 5.60 -0.63 -5.36
CA GLY A 230 6.10 0.71 -5.02
C GLY A 230 5.35 1.78 -5.82
N ILE A 231 4.67 2.71 -5.16
CA ILE A 231 3.85 3.75 -5.81
C ILE A 231 4.49 5.13 -5.57
N ASP A 232 4.78 5.86 -6.64
CA ASP A 232 5.32 7.21 -6.59
C ASP A 232 4.29 8.24 -6.11
N GLU A 233 4.77 9.38 -5.62
CA GLU A 233 3.93 10.52 -5.27
C GLU A 233 3.08 10.99 -6.46
N ASN A 234 1.89 11.52 -6.17
CA ASN A 234 0.93 12.00 -7.17
C ASN A 234 0.61 10.98 -8.27
N THR A 235 0.70 9.69 -7.92
CA THR A 235 0.46 8.53 -8.80
C THR A 235 -0.51 7.59 -8.10
N ALA A 236 -1.44 7.03 -8.86
CA ALA A 236 -2.40 6.04 -8.40
C ALA A 236 -2.26 4.73 -9.19
N LEU A 237 -2.35 3.61 -8.48
CA LEU A 237 -2.67 2.31 -9.03
C LEU A 237 -4.16 2.05 -8.79
N VAL A 238 -4.96 2.07 -9.86
CA VAL A 238 -6.39 1.76 -9.81
C VAL A 238 -6.57 0.27 -10.07
N VAL A 239 -7.11 -0.46 -9.10
CA VAL A 239 -7.24 -1.92 -9.15
C VAL A 239 -8.70 -2.33 -9.23
N ARG A 240 -9.03 -3.21 -10.21
CA ARG A 240 -10.32 -3.87 -10.36
C ARG A 240 -10.09 -5.37 -10.52
N GLY A 241 -10.54 -6.16 -9.55
CA GLY A 241 -10.18 -7.56 -9.47
C GLY A 241 -8.65 -7.74 -9.36
N HIS A 242 -8.02 -8.30 -10.38
CA HIS A 242 -6.57 -8.47 -10.47
C HIS A 242 -5.88 -7.53 -11.48
N ARG A 243 -6.62 -6.64 -12.11
CA ARG A 243 -6.10 -5.70 -13.12
C ARG A 243 -5.81 -4.34 -12.48
N GLY A 244 -4.56 -3.88 -12.60
CA GLY A 244 -4.09 -2.59 -12.11
C GLY A 244 -3.77 -1.63 -13.26
N GLN A 245 -4.31 -0.41 -13.22
CA GLN A 245 -4.02 0.66 -14.15
C GLN A 245 -3.29 1.80 -13.45
N VAL A 246 -2.19 2.28 -14.04
CA VAL A 246 -1.43 3.40 -13.49
C VAL A 246 -1.95 4.74 -14.02
N LEU A 247 -2.24 5.68 -13.13
CA LEU A 247 -2.69 7.04 -13.41
C LEU A 247 -1.87 8.05 -12.60
N GLY A 248 -1.52 9.18 -13.17
CA GLY A 248 -0.82 10.24 -12.45
C GLY A 248 0.48 10.67 -13.09
N ALA A 249 1.41 11.22 -12.30
CA ALA A 249 2.61 11.90 -12.78
C ALA A 249 3.85 11.00 -12.79
N GLY A 250 3.91 10.01 -11.88
CA GLY A 250 5.05 9.09 -11.74
C GLY A 250 4.75 7.69 -12.27
N SER A 251 5.36 6.71 -11.65
CA SER A 251 5.29 5.30 -12.01
C SER A 251 4.89 4.42 -10.83
N VAL A 252 4.56 3.18 -11.15
CA VAL A 252 4.45 2.09 -10.18
C VAL A 252 5.54 1.07 -10.47
N THR A 253 6.32 0.74 -9.45
CA THR A 253 7.37 -0.28 -9.52
C THR A 253 6.84 -1.58 -8.97
N PHE A 254 6.97 -2.67 -9.71
CA PHE A 254 6.62 -4.02 -9.29
C PHE A 254 7.88 -4.82 -9.03
N VAL A 255 7.86 -5.58 -7.94
CA VAL A 255 8.96 -6.45 -7.54
C VAL A 255 8.40 -7.85 -7.34
N ASP A 256 8.84 -8.80 -8.17
CA ASP A 256 8.45 -10.20 -8.10
C ASP A 256 9.66 -11.06 -7.70
N GLY A 257 9.55 -11.72 -6.56
CA GLY A 257 10.62 -12.53 -5.96
C GLY A 257 10.55 -14.02 -6.27
N ARG A 258 9.56 -14.51 -7.04
CA ARG A 258 9.35 -15.96 -7.23
C ARG A 258 10.58 -16.69 -7.78
N ASP A 259 11.31 -16.06 -8.69
CA ASP A 259 12.53 -16.64 -9.31
C ASP A 259 13.83 -16.19 -8.62
N THR A 260 13.74 -15.48 -7.50
CA THR A 260 14.91 -14.90 -6.84
C THR A 260 15.86 -15.97 -6.30
N VAL A 261 17.13 -15.86 -6.64
CA VAL A 261 18.25 -16.60 -6.04
C VAL A 261 18.95 -15.68 -5.05
N ARG A 262 19.13 -16.18 -3.84
CA ARG A 262 19.84 -15.49 -2.76
C ARG A 262 21.20 -16.15 -2.56
N TYR A 263 22.23 -15.36 -2.40
CA TYR A 263 23.61 -15.82 -2.17
C TYR A 263 24.04 -15.71 -0.72
N ASP A 264 23.35 -14.91 0.05
CA ASP A 264 23.54 -14.74 1.48
C ASP A 264 22.26 -15.07 2.24
N ASN A 265 22.42 -15.49 3.46
CA ASN A 265 21.31 -15.80 4.33
C ASN A 265 20.75 -14.48 4.89
N THR A 266 19.57 -14.05 4.40
CA THR A 266 18.90 -12.85 4.91
C THR A 266 18.42 -13.02 6.35
N ASP A 267 18.36 -14.25 6.87
CA ASP A 267 18.00 -14.56 8.25
C ASP A 267 19.17 -14.24 9.21
N GLU A 268 20.40 -14.15 8.67
CA GLU A 268 21.62 -13.83 9.42
C GLU A 268 22.12 -12.39 9.15
N MET A 269 21.29 -11.55 8.53
CA MET A 269 21.68 -10.16 8.26
C MET A 269 21.81 -9.39 9.58
N GLU A 270 23.02 -9.27 10.06
CA GLU A 270 23.39 -8.24 11.03
C GLU A 270 23.22 -6.85 10.39
N HIS A 271 22.90 -5.86 11.22
CA HIS A 271 22.84 -4.46 10.81
C HIS A 271 24.10 -4.08 9.99
N GLY A 272 23.89 -3.67 8.73
CA GLY A 272 24.95 -3.19 7.84
C GLY A 272 25.54 -4.18 6.86
N ARG A 273 25.08 -5.44 6.78
CA ARG A 273 25.45 -6.31 5.66
C ARG A 273 24.73 -5.92 4.37
N GLN A 274 25.43 -5.99 3.26
CA GLN A 274 24.85 -5.76 1.94
C GLN A 274 24.07 -6.99 1.49
N LEU A 275 22.85 -6.76 0.98
CA LEU A 275 22.02 -7.80 0.40
C LEU A 275 22.58 -8.23 -0.96
N THR A 276 22.79 -9.54 -1.15
CA THR A 276 23.21 -10.12 -2.44
C THR A 276 22.09 -10.97 -3.01
N LEU A 277 21.46 -10.48 -4.07
CA LEU A 277 20.34 -11.13 -4.76
C LEU A 277 20.61 -11.21 -6.26
N SER A 278 20.03 -12.23 -6.90
CA SER A 278 19.91 -12.30 -8.35
C SER A 278 18.51 -12.78 -8.76
N HIS A 279 18.18 -12.59 -10.05
CA HIS A 279 16.91 -13.03 -10.63
C HIS A 279 15.65 -12.42 -9.98
N LEU A 280 15.79 -11.23 -9.37
CA LEU A 280 14.65 -10.45 -8.93
C LEU A 280 14.02 -9.76 -10.14
N ARG A 281 12.76 -10.07 -10.44
CA ARG A 281 12.05 -9.42 -11.55
C ARG A 281 11.53 -8.05 -11.09
N VAL A 282 11.93 -7.01 -11.78
CA VAL A 282 11.49 -5.63 -11.50
C VAL A 282 10.86 -5.04 -12.75
N GLY A 283 9.65 -4.53 -12.61
CA GLY A 283 8.96 -3.79 -13.65
C GLY A 283 8.65 -2.37 -13.20
N ILE A 284 8.83 -1.38 -14.08
CA ILE A 284 8.40 0.00 -13.85
C ILE A 284 7.32 0.32 -14.88
N VAL A 285 6.14 0.66 -14.38
CA VAL A 285 4.95 0.85 -15.20
C VAL A 285 4.46 2.29 -15.06
N GLY A 286 4.47 3.00 -16.18
CA GLY A 286 3.92 4.35 -16.30
C GLY A 286 2.43 4.35 -16.65
N THR A 287 1.89 5.56 -16.84
CA THR A 287 0.50 5.75 -17.28
C THR A 287 0.22 5.06 -18.61
N ARG A 288 -1.05 4.65 -18.85
CA ARG A 288 -1.54 3.96 -20.05
C ARG A 288 -1.24 2.47 -20.15
N HIS A 289 -0.64 1.87 -19.13
CA HIS A 289 -0.45 0.43 -19.09
C HIS A 289 -1.37 -0.19 -18.05
N VAL A 290 -1.77 -1.42 -18.30
CA VAL A 290 -2.48 -2.28 -17.36
C VAL A 290 -1.57 -3.43 -17.00
N LEU A 291 -1.52 -3.75 -15.72
CA LEU A 291 -0.81 -4.90 -15.18
C LEU A 291 -1.82 -5.92 -14.69
N ASP A 292 -1.62 -7.18 -15.03
CA ASP A 292 -2.22 -8.28 -14.32
C ASP A 292 -1.42 -8.54 -13.03
N LEU A 293 -1.99 -8.19 -11.89
CA LEU A 293 -1.33 -8.26 -10.60
C LEU A 293 -1.19 -9.70 -10.09
N ARG A 294 -2.02 -10.65 -10.56
CA ARG A 294 -1.96 -12.06 -10.20
C ARG A 294 -0.90 -12.79 -11.00
N GLU A 295 -0.90 -12.62 -12.32
CA GLU A 295 0.09 -13.22 -13.21
C GLU A 295 1.42 -12.46 -13.14
N ARG A 296 1.39 -11.19 -12.69
CA ARG A 296 2.54 -10.26 -12.58
C ARG A 296 3.12 -9.91 -13.94
N GLU A 297 2.23 -9.72 -14.92
CA GLU A 297 2.57 -9.46 -16.31
C GLU A 297 1.90 -8.17 -16.82
N LEU A 298 2.56 -7.50 -17.76
CA LEU A 298 2.00 -6.34 -18.41
C LEU A 298 0.99 -6.80 -19.47
N ASP A 299 -0.23 -6.30 -19.34
CA ASP A 299 -1.24 -6.37 -20.38
C ASP A 299 -1.01 -5.29 -21.45
N GLU A 300 -1.73 -5.40 -22.54
CA GLU A 300 -1.66 -4.47 -23.67
C GLU A 300 -1.85 -3.00 -23.26
N LEU A 301 -1.27 -2.09 -24.04
CA LEU A 301 -1.48 -0.64 -23.94
C LEU A 301 -2.99 -0.31 -23.97
N VAL A 302 -3.46 0.43 -22.98
CA VAL A 302 -4.77 1.08 -23.07
C VAL A 302 -4.70 2.16 -24.15
N THR A 303 -5.04 1.80 -25.37
CA THR A 303 -5.30 2.80 -26.42
C THR A 303 -6.51 3.61 -25.96
N ALA A 304 -6.30 4.93 -25.76
CA ALA A 304 -7.43 5.83 -25.58
C ALA A 304 -8.41 5.56 -26.73
N ALA A 305 -9.70 5.35 -26.40
CA ALA A 305 -10.77 5.22 -27.37
C ALA A 305 -10.91 6.54 -28.17
N SER A 306 -10.06 6.73 -29.14
CA SER A 306 -10.16 7.71 -30.22
C SER A 306 -9.74 6.95 -31.48
N GLY A 307 -10.75 6.61 -32.30
CA GLY A 307 -10.56 5.88 -33.54
C GLY A 307 -9.47 6.44 -34.43
N LYS A 308 -8.32 5.81 -34.39
CA LYS A 308 -7.31 5.73 -35.44
C LYS A 308 -6.32 4.65 -35.03
N SER A 309 -6.32 3.54 -35.72
CA SER A 309 -5.30 2.49 -35.58
C SER A 309 -3.94 3.09 -35.94
N ALA A 310 -3.03 3.12 -34.99
CA ALA A 310 -1.62 3.36 -35.25
C ALA A 310 -0.90 2.00 -35.16
N GLN A 311 -0.69 1.35 -36.29
CA GLN A 311 0.32 0.31 -36.45
C GLN A 311 1.69 0.99 -36.32
N GLY A 312 2.32 0.82 -35.18
CA GLY A 312 3.70 1.24 -34.92
C GLY A 312 4.55 0.02 -34.58
N SER A 313 5.33 -0.45 -35.57
CA SER A 313 6.29 -1.52 -35.39
C SER A 313 7.38 -1.11 -34.39
N VAL A 314 7.51 -1.84 -33.29
CA VAL A 314 8.68 -1.74 -32.41
C VAL A 314 9.87 -2.41 -33.10
N ARG A 315 10.84 -1.62 -33.57
CA ARG A 315 12.14 -2.17 -33.96
C ARG A 315 12.93 -2.56 -32.72
N ARG A 316 13.18 -3.86 -32.57
CA ARG A 316 14.21 -4.37 -31.65
C ARG A 316 15.57 -3.95 -32.23
N THR A 317 16.32 -3.17 -31.47
CA THR A 317 17.77 -3.02 -31.72
C THR A 317 18.49 -3.77 -30.60
N VAL A 318 19.40 -4.61 -31.03
CA VAL A 318 20.27 -5.50 -30.22
C VAL A 318 21.24 -4.68 -29.38
#